data_7c6bb0270a8168b9f4690818eedb7aa4
#
_entry.id   7c6bb0270a8168b9f4690818eedb7aa4
#
_cell.length_a   1.000
_cell.length_b   1.000
_cell.length_c   1.000
_cell.angle_alpha   90.00
_cell.angle_beta   90.00
_cell.angle_gamma   90.00
#
_symmetry.space_group_name_H-M   'P 1'
#
loop_
_entity.id
_entity.type
_entity.pdbx_description
1 polymer ?
#
loop_
_entity_poly.entity_id
_entity_poly.type
_entity_poly.pdbx_seq_one_letter_code
_entity_poly.pdbx_strand_id
1 'polypeptide(L)'
;MSELMLKSVYDLLDKNYFIPSYQRGYRWEKRQIQDLLEDLYNFACDKDKTDGSFYCLQPIVVKKCDEVTKVSNDLQSELDNNEWYEVIDGQQRLTSLYLLLKYLIDTDRCDLYTDYGKHLFRLSYQTRCTDTN
;
A
#
# COMPACT_ATOMS: atom_id res chain seq x y z
N MET A 1 -6.17 19.56 -8.89
CA MET A 1 -5.31 19.85 -7.76
C MET A 1 -5.46 18.78 -6.72
N SER A 2 -4.38 18.28 -6.24
CA SER A 2 -4.45 17.21 -5.25
C SER A 2 -4.47 17.80 -3.85
N GLU A 3 -5.20 17.17 -2.96
CA GLU A 3 -5.24 17.57 -1.59
C GLU A 3 -4.55 16.51 -0.75
N LEU A 4 -3.82 16.93 0.25
CA LEU A 4 -3.24 16.00 1.20
C LEU A 4 -4.28 15.70 2.27
N MET A 5 -4.54 14.43 2.47
CA MET A 5 -5.51 14.00 3.46
C MET A 5 -4.89 12.97 4.36
N LEU A 6 -5.19 13.04 5.63
CA LEU A 6 -4.74 12.04 6.59
C LEU A 6 -5.68 10.85 6.50
N LYS A 7 -5.13 9.69 6.17
CA LYS A 7 -5.91 8.47 6.06
C LYS A 7 -5.25 7.35 6.81
N SER A 8 -6.05 6.44 7.33
CA SER A 8 -5.51 5.29 8.06
C SER A 8 -5.15 4.18 7.09
N VAL A 9 -4.43 3.18 7.58
CA VAL A 9 -4.16 1.97 6.81
C VAL A 9 -5.48 1.30 6.41
N TYR A 10 -6.48 1.38 7.29
CA TYR A 10 -7.80 0.85 6.97
C TYR A 10 -8.37 1.46 5.68
N ASP A 11 -8.12 2.75 5.46
CA ASP A 11 -8.61 3.45 4.27
C ASP A 11 -7.86 3.03 3.00
N LEU A 12 -6.72 2.37 3.11
CA LEU A 12 -6.01 1.85 1.95
C LEU A 12 -6.59 0.53 1.47
N LEU A 13 -7.31 -0.18 2.32
CA LEU A 13 -7.88 -1.47 1.96
C LEU A 13 -8.98 -1.33 0.90
N ASP A 14 -9.24 -2.39 0.17
CA ASP A 14 -10.25 -2.43 -0.90
C ASP A 14 -9.94 -1.52 -2.07
N LYS A 15 -8.69 -1.11 -2.24
CA LYS A 15 -8.31 -0.23 -3.33
C LYS A 15 -7.27 -0.87 -4.22
N ASN A 16 -7.07 -0.31 -5.40
CA ASN A 16 -6.13 -0.81 -6.37
C ASN A 16 -5.05 0.23 -6.63
N TYR A 17 -3.79 -0.17 -6.52
CA TYR A 17 -2.67 0.75 -6.68
C TYR A 17 -1.74 0.27 -7.81
N PHE A 18 -1.32 1.20 -8.63
CA PHE A 18 -0.46 0.93 -9.79
C PHE A 18 0.85 1.69 -9.61
N ILE A 19 1.96 0.97 -9.75
CA ILE A 19 3.29 1.56 -9.62
C ILE A 19 3.92 1.62 -11.00
N PRO A 20 4.12 2.83 -11.56
CA PRO A 20 4.65 2.98 -12.90
C PRO A 20 6.10 2.51 -13.01
N SER A 21 6.53 2.18 -14.23
CA SER A 21 7.86 1.64 -14.44
C SER A 21 8.96 2.67 -14.24
N TYR A 22 8.65 3.98 -14.27
CA TYR A 22 9.67 4.98 -14.02
C TYR A 22 10.03 5.07 -12.54
N GLN A 23 9.23 4.47 -11.66
CA GLN A 23 9.57 4.39 -10.26
C GLN A 23 10.58 3.28 -10.05
N ARG A 24 11.35 3.37 -8.98
CA ARG A 24 12.26 2.30 -8.64
C ARG A 24 11.47 1.08 -8.22
N GLY A 25 11.97 -0.08 -8.53
CA GLY A 25 11.41 -1.31 -7.99
C GLY A 25 11.59 -1.37 -6.49
N TYR A 26 11.10 -2.43 -5.87
CA TYR A 26 11.18 -2.55 -4.43
C TYR A 26 12.66 -2.65 -4.01
N ARG A 27 13.09 -1.70 -3.18
CA ARG A 27 14.48 -1.57 -2.78
C ARG A 27 14.71 -1.69 -1.28
N TRP A 28 13.64 -1.82 -0.49
CA TRP A 28 13.83 -1.92 0.95
C TRP A 28 14.53 -3.21 1.29
N GLU A 29 15.49 -3.10 2.21
CA GLU A 29 16.20 -4.24 2.72
C GLU A 29 15.71 -4.58 4.11
N LYS A 30 16.24 -5.62 4.68
CA LYS A 30 15.83 -6.08 6.00
C LYS A 30 15.83 -4.98 7.05
N ARG A 31 16.82 -4.08 6.98
CA ARG A 31 16.96 -3.02 7.97
C ARG A 31 15.76 -2.07 7.96
N GLN A 32 15.31 -1.64 6.78
CA GLN A 32 14.17 -0.73 6.70
C GLN A 32 12.90 -1.40 7.20
N ILE A 33 12.73 -2.68 6.90
CA ILE A 33 11.56 -3.42 7.37
C ILE A 33 11.62 -3.57 8.89
N GLN A 34 12.79 -3.88 9.43
CA GLN A 34 12.95 -4.00 10.88
C GLN A 34 12.66 -2.69 11.57
N ASP A 35 13.14 -1.57 11.02
CA ASP A 35 12.90 -0.26 11.60
C ASP A 35 11.40 0.05 11.62
N LEU A 36 10.69 -0.24 10.54
CA LEU A 36 9.25 -0.02 10.50
C LEU A 36 8.52 -0.89 11.54
N LEU A 37 8.87 -2.16 11.62
CA LEU A 37 8.23 -3.07 12.57
C LEU A 37 8.50 -2.65 14.02
N GLU A 38 9.72 -2.22 14.31
CA GLU A 38 10.07 -1.77 15.66
C GLU A 38 9.30 -0.50 16.01
N ASP A 39 9.18 0.43 15.08
CA ASP A 39 8.44 1.66 15.32
C ASP A 39 6.97 1.37 15.59
N LEU A 40 6.37 0.48 14.81
CA LEU A 40 4.98 0.10 15.01
C LEU A 40 4.77 -0.61 16.34
N TYR A 41 5.69 -1.50 16.69
CA TYR A 41 5.60 -2.24 17.94
C TYR A 41 5.75 -1.29 19.14
N ASN A 42 6.71 -0.38 19.08
CA ASN A 42 6.94 0.57 20.16
C ASN A 42 5.74 1.50 20.33
N PHE A 43 5.12 1.93 19.25
CA PHE A 43 3.92 2.74 19.34
C PHE A 43 2.76 1.96 19.96
N ALA A 44 2.58 0.72 19.52
CA ALA A 44 1.48 -0.12 20.03
C ALA A 44 1.63 -0.41 21.52
N CYS A 45 2.87 -0.50 22.00
CA CYS A 45 3.15 -0.83 23.40
C CYS A 45 3.35 0.41 24.27
N ASP A 46 3.22 1.61 23.72
CA ASP A 46 3.43 2.84 24.46
C ASP A 46 2.29 3.02 25.46
N LYS A 47 2.60 2.95 26.74
CA LYS A 47 1.61 3.07 27.79
C LYS A 47 1.16 4.50 28.02
N ASP A 48 1.92 5.47 27.52
CA ASP A 48 1.59 6.88 27.73
C ASP A 48 0.78 7.46 26.59
N LYS A 49 0.50 6.69 25.54
CA LYS A 49 -0.30 7.22 24.45
C LYS A 49 -1.74 7.40 24.87
N THR A 50 -2.36 8.47 24.40
CA THR A 50 -3.75 8.76 24.75
C THR A 50 -4.69 8.20 23.70
N ASP A 51 -5.96 8.15 24.02
CA ASP A 51 -6.98 7.75 23.05
C ASP A 51 -6.92 8.70 21.88
N GLY A 52 -7.00 8.16 20.69
CA GLY A 52 -6.90 8.97 19.48
C GLY A 52 -5.47 9.16 18.98
N SER A 53 -4.49 8.64 19.72
CA SER A 53 -3.11 8.69 19.24
C SER A 53 -2.95 7.83 18.00
N PHE A 54 -2.09 8.23 17.10
CA PHE A 54 -1.83 7.46 15.89
C PHE A 54 -0.35 7.58 15.50
N TYR A 55 0.14 6.57 14.82
CA TYR A 55 1.50 6.56 14.30
C TYR A 55 1.45 7.00 12.85
N CYS A 56 2.22 8.04 12.52
CA CYS A 56 2.26 8.53 11.16
C CYS A 56 3.30 7.80 10.38
N LEU A 57 2.87 7.01 9.42
CA LEU A 57 3.77 6.51 8.39
C LEU A 57 4.13 7.69 7.50
N GLN A 58 5.25 7.59 6.83
CA GLN A 58 5.62 8.64 5.91
C GLN A 58 4.59 8.74 4.78
N PRO A 59 4.45 9.90 4.16
CA PRO A 59 3.39 10.09 3.18
C PRO A 59 3.46 9.13 2.01
N ILE A 60 2.30 8.70 1.55
CA ILE A 60 2.14 7.96 0.31
C ILE A 60 1.27 8.85 -0.56
N VAL A 61 1.76 9.23 -1.72
CA VAL A 61 1.06 10.16 -2.60
C VAL A 61 0.55 9.39 -3.81
N VAL A 62 -0.72 9.50 -4.09
CA VAL A 62 -1.33 8.80 -5.22
C VAL A 62 -2.21 9.76 -6.01
N LYS A 63 -2.46 9.43 -7.26
CA LYS A 63 -3.46 10.12 -8.05
C LYS A 63 -4.30 9.09 -8.79
N LYS A 64 -5.52 9.44 -9.13
CA LYS A 64 -6.40 8.51 -9.83
C LYS A 64 -5.88 8.25 -11.22
N CYS A 65 -5.85 6.98 -11.64
CA CYS A 65 -5.42 6.61 -12.98
C CYS A 65 -6.48 7.01 -14.00
N ASP A 66 -6.04 7.49 -15.15
CA ASP A 66 -6.95 7.77 -16.24
C ASP A 66 -7.25 6.49 -17.04
N GLU A 67 -8.20 6.58 -17.95
CA GLU A 67 -8.61 5.41 -18.72
C GLU A 67 -7.50 4.92 -19.64
N VAL A 68 -6.70 5.82 -20.18
CA VAL A 68 -5.60 5.46 -21.05
C VAL A 68 -4.58 4.58 -20.31
N THR A 69 -4.24 4.99 -19.10
CA THR A 69 -3.30 4.24 -18.27
C THR A 69 -3.87 2.86 -17.93
N LYS A 70 -5.16 2.80 -17.59
CA LYS A 70 -5.78 1.53 -17.23
C LYS A 70 -5.80 0.57 -18.42
N VAL A 71 -6.16 1.05 -19.58
CA VAL A 71 -6.22 0.20 -20.77
C VAL A 71 -4.81 -0.24 -21.21
N SER A 72 -3.86 0.70 -21.21
CA SER A 72 -2.50 0.40 -21.67
C SER A 72 -1.81 -0.64 -20.78
N ASN A 73 -2.19 -0.72 -19.51
CA ASN A 73 -1.54 -1.64 -18.59
C ASN A 73 -2.46 -2.77 -18.14
N ASP A 74 -3.61 -2.90 -18.82
CA ASP A 74 -4.56 -3.99 -18.57
C ASP A 74 -4.95 -4.07 -17.09
N LEU A 75 -5.25 -2.94 -16.48
CA LEU A 75 -5.59 -2.88 -15.08
C LEU A 75 -7.06 -3.17 -14.88
N GLN A 76 -7.36 -4.27 -14.24
CA GLN A 76 -8.72 -4.69 -13.96
C GLN A 76 -8.78 -5.23 -12.54
N SER A 77 -9.84 -4.93 -11.84
CA SER A 77 -10.05 -5.42 -10.49
C SER A 77 -11.49 -5.18 -10.10
N GLU A 78 -12.03 -6.00 -9.22
CA GLU A 78 -13.36 -5.77 -8.69
C GLU A 78 -13.32 -4.91 -7.43
N LEU A 79 -12.14 -4.61 -6.91
CA LEU A 79 -12.02 -3.76 -5.73
C LEU A 79 -12.24 -2.30 -6.15
N ASP A 80 -12.92 -1.57 -5.30
CA ASP A 80 -13.15 -0.12 -5.45
C ASP A 80 -13.70 0.20 -6.85
N ASN A 81 -14.63 -0.63 -7.35
CA ASN A 81 -15.28 -0.42 -8.64
C ASN A 81 -14.29 -0.29 -9.80
N ASN A 82 -13.18 -1.02 -9.70
CA ASN A 82 -12.16 -1.01 -10.76
C ASN A 82 -11.43 0.32 -10.88
N GLU A 83 -11.49 1.15 -9.86
CA GLU A 83 -10.70 2.36 -9.83
C GLU A 83 -9.27 2.04 -9.44
N TRP A 84 -8.36 2.65 -10.11
CA TRP A 84 -6.94 2.44 -9.83
C TRP A 84 -6.28 3.77 -9.51
N TYR A 85 -5.33 3.74 -8.60
CA TYR A 85 -4.58 4.92 -8.17
C TYR A 85 -3.11 4.70 -8.50
N GLU A 86 -2.53 5.66 -9.20
CA GLU A 86 -1.11 5.61 -9.55
C GLU A 86 -0.30 6.12 -8.35
N VAL A 87 0.68 5.36 -7.92
CA VAL A 87 1.50 5.75 -6.77
C VAL A 87 2.58 6.70 -7.27
N ILE A 88 2.54 7.94 -6.79
CA ILE A 88 3.50 8.96 -7.17
C ILE A 88 4.72 8.92 -6.25
N ASP A 89 4.49 8.68 -4.96
CA ASP A 89 5.56 8.62 -3.97
C ASP A 89 5.17 7.67 -2.85
N GLY A 90 6.15 7.06 -2.22
CA GLY A 90 5.90 6.15 -1.11
C GLY A 90 5.73 4.69 -1.53
N GLN A 91 6.16 4.33 -2.73
CA GLN A 91 5.98 2.97 -3.23
C GLN A 91 6.69 1.93 -2.39
N GLN A 92 7.86 2.26 -1.81
CA GLN A 92 8.57 1.31 -0.96
C GLN A 92 7.73 0.98 0.29
N ARG A 93 7.17 1.99 0.89
CA ARG A 93 6.39 1.81 2.11
C ARG A 93 5.08 1.08 1.83
N LEU A 94 4.41 1.46 0.75
CA LEU A 94 3.15 0.79 0.39
C LEU A 94 3.39 -0.69 0.09
N THR A 95 4.46 -1.02 -0.63
CA THR A 95 4.80 -2.39 -0.93
C THR A 95 5.14 -3.15 0.35
N SER A 96 5.86 -2.52 1.28
CA SER A 96 6.21 -3.16 2.55
C SER A 96 4.96 -3.45 3.38
N LEU A 97 4.00 -2.52 3.40
CA LEU A 97 2.72 -2.76 4.08
C LEU A 97 1.98 -3.92 3.44
N TYR A 98 1.97 -3.98 2.11
CA TYR A 98 1.32 -5.07 1.40
C TYR A 98 1.93 -6.41 1.80
N LEU A 99 3.26 -6.51 1.79
CA LEU A 99 3.94 -7.75 2.13
C LEU A 99 3.68 -8.16 3.57
N LEU A 100 3.67 -7.20 4.49
CA LEU A 100 3.41 -7.48 5.89
C LEU A 100 1.99 -8.01 6.08
N LEU A 101 1.00 -7.32 5.51
CA LEU A 101 -0.39 -7.72 5.65
C LEU A 101 -0.63 -9.07 4.97
N LYS A 102 -0.01 -9.29 3.81
CA LYS A 102 -0.14 -10.56 3.10
C LYS A 102 0.43 -11.71 3.93
N TYR A 103 1.56 -11.48 4.57
CA TYR A 103 2.15 -12.48 5.45
C TYR A 103 1.23 -12.82 6.63
N LEU A 104 0.64 -11.80 7.23
CA LEU A 104 -0.27 -12.01 8.36
C LEU A 104 -1.52 -12.77 7.92
N ILE A 105 -2.03 -12.47 6.74
CA ILE A 105 -3.19 -13.18 6.20
C ILE A 105 -2.84 -14.63 5.88
N ASP A 106 -1.71 -14.85 5.22
CA ASP A 106 -1.32 -16.19 4.79
C ASP A 106 -0.96 -17.10 5.97
N THR A 107 -0.59 -16.53 7.10
CA THR A 107 -0.27 -17.31 8.30
C THR A 107 -1.44 -17.36 9.28
N ASP A 108 -2.63 -16.95 8.84
CA ASP A 108 -3.86 -16.97 9.64
C ASP A 108 -3.78 -16.12 10.90
N ARG A 109 -2.95 -15.09 10.90
CA ARG A 109 -2.83 -14.18 12.04
C ARG A 109 -3.75 -12.97 11.88
N CYS A 110 -4.34 -12.79 10.72
CA CYS A 110 -5.22 -11.69 10.44
C CYS A 110 -6.23 -12.11 9.40
N ASP A 111 -7.49 -11.74 9.60
CA ASP A 111 -8.53 -11.99 8.62
C ASP A 111 -9.25 -10.66 8.40
N LEU A 112 -8.83 -9.93 7.38
CA LEU A 112 -9.36 -8.60 7.12
C LEU A 112 -10.84 -8.62 6.81
N TYR A 113 -11.31 -9.64 6.11
CA TYR A 113 -12.72 -9.70 5.75
C TYR A 113 -13.59 -9.95 6.99
N THR A 114 -13.21 -10.91 7.82
CA THR A 114 -13.98 -11.23 9.01
C THR A 114 -13.93 -10.11 10.04
N ASP A 115 -12.73 -9.52 10.24
CA ASP A 115 -12.55 -8.53 11.29
C ASP A 115 -13.01 -7.13 10.89
N TYR A 116 -12.89 -6.77 9.61
CA TYR A 116 -13.14 -5.41 9.16
C TYR A 116 -14.03 -5.30 7.93
N GLY A 117 -14.40 -6.42 7.33
CA GLY A 117 -15.21 -6.39 6.10
C GLY A 117 -14.46 -5.84 4.91
N LYS A 118 -13.13 -5.95 4.91
CA LYS A 118 -12.29 -5.36 3.88
C LYS A 118 -11.38 -6.40 3.26
N HIS A 119 -10.90 -6.10 2.06
CA HIS A 119 -9.92 -6.92 1.38
C HIS A 119 -8.59 -6.19 1.33
N LEU A 120 -7.49 -6.94 1.30
CA LEU A 120 -6.17 -6.37 1.12
C LEU A 120 -6.15 -5.62 -0.22
N PHE A 121 -5.52 -4.44 -0.22
CA PHE A 121 -5.42 -3.68 -1.46
C PHE A 121 -4.59 -4.43 -2.49
N ARG A 122 -4.79 -4.10 -3.76
CA ARG A 122 -4.03 -4.72 -4.83
C ARG A 122 -2.89 -3.81 -5.25
N LEU A 123 -1.75 -4.43 -5.58
CA LEU A 123 -0.62 -3.72 -6.13
C LEU A 123 -0.32 -4.29 -7.51
N SER A 124 -0.14 -3.42 -8.48
CA SER A 124 0.29 -3.83 -9.80
C SER A 124 1.50 -2.99 -10.20
N TYR A 125 2.59 -3.64 -10.55
CA TYR A 125 3.78 -2.95 -11.04
C TYR A 125 3.76 -2.96 -12.56
N GLN A 126 4.04 -1.81 -13.15
CA GLN A 126 4.15 -1.75 -14.60
C GLN A 126 5.38 -2.56 -15.03
N THR A 127 5.17 -3.50 -15.93
CA THR A 127 6.26 -4.30 -16.42
C THR A 127 7.12 -3.44 -17.32
N ARG A 128 8.42 -3.40 -17.04
CA ARG A 128 9.33 -2.70 -17.92
C ARG A 128 9.48 -3.50 -19.20
N CYS A 129 9.43 -2.79 -20.31
CA CYS A 129 9.67 -3.40 -21.56
C CYS A 129 11.14 -3.62 -21.67
N THR A 130 11.59 -4.82 -21.41
CA THR A 130 12.96 -5.09 -21.59
C THR A 130 13.03 -5.69 -22.92
N ASP A 131 13.72 -5.16 -23.75
CA ASP A 131 13.82 -5.67 -24.97
C ASP A 131 14.62 -6.79 -25.11
N THR A 132 14.59 -7.53 -24.26
CA THR A 132 15.28 -8.57 -24.34
C THR A 132 14.60 -9.45 -25.05
N ASN A 133 14.37 -9.53 -25.53
CA ASN A 133 13.96 -10.42 -25.96
C ASN A 133 14.26 -10.83 -26.84
#